data_3a715ca4845b035d1bc82b737ce032ec
#
_entry.id   3a715ca4845b035d1bc82b737ce032ec
#
_cell.length_a   1.000
_cell.length_b   1.000
_cell.length_c   1.000
_cell.angle_alpha   90.00
_cell.angle_beta   90.00
_cell.angle_gamma   90.00
#
_symmetry.space_group_name_H-M   'P 1'
#
loop_
_entity.id
_entity.type
_entity.pdbx_description
1 polymer ?
#
loop_
_entity_poly.entity_id
_entity_poly.type
_entity_poly.pdbx_seq_one_letter_code
_entity_poly.pdbx_strand_id
1 'polypeptide(L)'
;MLHPPVPPNAPRPRVLEWPTGSMEILNEGDEAGEGLVRTCVFAVPKYLLSRGKGRSWETVTEAKLNKLSRYVAIGKPLWSRAEGYHELEEQPDGTTVLTFHETYHAYNPVLRFLLERAVHAKISRDNIETYETALGHAGRVKRLT
;
A
#
# COMPACT_ATOMS: atom_id res chain seq x y z
N MET A 1 14.64 -5.57 14.67
CA MET A 1 15.89 -5.47 13.89
C MET A 1 15.67 -4.47 12.78
N LEU A 2 16.37 -3.36 12.82
CA LEU A 2 16.38 -2.40 11.71
C LEU A 2 17.21 -3.07 10.59
N HIS A 3 16.59 -3.30 9.44
CA HIS A 3 17.37 -3.70 8.28
C HIS A 3 18.35 -2.58 7.93
N PRO A 4 19.61 -2.90 7.62
CA PRO A 4 20.55 -1.89 7.15
C PRO A 4 20.00 -1.22 5.89
N PRO A 5 20.28 0.08 5.68
CA PRO A 5 19.83 0.78 4.49
C PRO A 5 20.34 0.04 3.24
N VAL A 6 19.41 -0.27 2.33
CA VAL A 6 19.73 -0.91 1.05
C VAL A 6 20.60 0.07 0.26
N PRO A 7 21.79 -0.33 -0.23
CA PRO A 7 22.63 0.54 -1.02
C PRO A 7 21.87 1.01 -2.28
N PRO A 8 22.05 2.27 -2.71
CA PRO A 8 21.28 2.86 -3.81
C PRO A 8 21.38 2.13 -5.15
N ASN A 9 22.36 1.27 -5.32
CA ASN A 9 22.59 0.47 -6.54
C ASN A 9 22.33 -1.03 -6.35
N ALA A 10 21.74 -1.47 -5.26
CA ALA A 10 21.37 -2.87 -5.12
C ALA A 10 20.22 -3.21 -6.06
N PRO A 11 20.30 -4.34 -6.82
CA PRO A 11 19.19 -4.77 -7.64
C PRO A 11 17.96 -5.01 -6.74
N ARG A 12 16.86 -4.31 -7.03
CA ARG A 12 15.62 -4.49 -6.30
C ARG A 12 15.09 -5.91 -6.56
N PRO A 13 14.70 -6.67 -5.50
CA PRO A 13 14.12 -7.98 -5.73
C PRO A 13 12.82 -7.81 -6.53
N ARG A 14 12.68 -8.57 -7.62
CA ARG A 14 11.46 -8.57 -8.46
C ARG A 14 10.25 -9.15 -7.74
N VAL A 15 10.49 -10.04 -6.81
CA VAL A 15 9.45 -10.68 -5.98
C VAL A 15 9.82 -10.50 -4.51
N LEU A 16 8.88 -9.98 -3.73
CA LEU A 16 8.95 -9.90 -2.29
C LEU A 16 7.83 -10.74 -1.70
N GLU A 17 8.14 -11.59 -0.75
CA GLU A 17 7.19 -12.47 -0.08
C GLU A 17 7.19 -12.20 1.43
N TRP A 18 6.02 -12.30 2.02
CA TRP A 18 5.81 -12.27 3.47
C TRP A 18 4.71 -13.26 3.86
N PRO A 19 4.54 -13.61 5.14
CA PRO A 19 3.62 -14.69 5.54
C PRO A 19 2.18 -14.56 5.04
N THR A 20 1.69 -13.32 4.84
CA THR A 20 0.31 -13.04 4.45
C THR A 20 0.15 -12.58 2.99
N GLY A 21 1.22 -12.50 2.23
CA GLY A 21 1.14 -12.02 0.85
C GLY A 21 2.46 -12.00 0.09
N SER A 22 2.39 -11.45 -1.11
CA SER A 22 3.56 -11.25 -1.97
C SER A 22 3.36 -10.05 -2.88
N MET A 23 4.46 -9.49 -3.35
CA MET A 23 4.49 -8.42 -4.33
C MET A 23 5.49 -8.78 -5.43
N GLU A 24 5.10 -8.57 -6.67
CA GLU A 24 5.95 -8.73 -7.85
C GLU A 24 6.04 -7.39 -8.60
N ILE A 25 7.25 -6.95 -8.88
CA ILE A 25 7.50 -5.74 -9.67
C ILE A 25 7.50 -6.12 -11.15
N LEU A 26 6.59 -5.52 -11.90
CA LEU A 26 6.43 -5.74 -13.34
C LEU A 26 7.19 -4.68 -14.16
N ASN A 27 7.27 -3.45 -13.64
CA ASN A 27 8.06 -2.36 -14.20
C ASN A 27 8.62 -1.52 -13.04
N GLU A 28 9.89 -1.19 -13.08
CA GLU A 28 10.56 -0.50 -11.97
C GLU A 28 10.31 1.01 -11.92
N GLY A 29 9.84 1.60 -13.03
CA GLY A 29 9.68 3.05 -13.14
C GLY A 29 11.03 3.79 -13.26
N ASP A 30 11.00 5.09 -13.04
CA ASP A 30 12.19 5.94 -13.00
C ASP A 30 12.95 5.86 -11.65
N GLU A 31 13.97 6.70 -11.46
CA GLU A 31 14.77 6.74 -10.23
C GLU A 31 13.95 7.09 -8.97
N ALA A 32 12.90 7.88 -9.11
CA ALA A 32 11.99 8.21 -8.02
C ALA A 32 10.90 7.14 -7.82
N GLY A 33 10.73 6.24 -8.79
CA GLY A 33 9.73 5.19 -8.81
C GLY A 33 8.45 5.58 -9.56
N GLU A 34 8.40 6.71 -10.25
CA GLU A 34 7.27 7.06 -11.12
C GLU A 34 7.19 6.09 -12.30
N GLY A 35 5.99 5.61 -12.62
CA GLY A 35 5.80 4.56 -13.62
C GLY A 35 6.06 3.13 -13.11
N LEU A 36 6.40 2.94 -11.83
CA LEU A 36 6.48 1.60 -11.23
C LEU A 36 5.13 0.91 -11.35
N VAL A 37 5.15 -0.33 -11.84
CA VAL A 37 3.98 -1.22 -11.91
C VAL A 37 4.27 -2.46 -11.09
N ARG A 38 3.37 -2.80 -10.18
CA ARG A 38 3.48 -4.00 -9.35
C ARG A 38 2.15 -4.72 -9.21
N THR A 39 2.21 -6.01 -8.93
CA THR A 39 1.07 -6.81 -8.51
C THR A 39 1.28 -7.28 -7.08
N CYS A 40 0.24 -7.18 -6.27
CA CYS A 40 0.25 -7.62 -4.88
C CYS A 40 -0.79 -8.71 -4.67
N VAL A 41 -0.43 -9.74 -3.91
CA VAL A 41 -1.34 -10.78 -3.44
C VAL A 41 -1.43 -10.66 -1.92
N PHE A 42 -2.64 -10.66 -1.39
CA PHE A 42 -2.90 -10.46 0.03
C PHE A 42 -4.06 -11.32 0.53
N ALA A 43 -4.13 -11.54 1.82
CA ALA A 43 -5.21 -12.28 2.43
C ALA A 43 -6.50 -11.45 2.45
N VAL A 44 -7.61 -12.07 2.07
CA VAL A 44 -8.97 -11.50 2.16
C VAL A 44 -9.92 -12.49 2.81
N PRO A 45 -11.05 -12.03 3.36
CA PRO A 45 -12.05 -12.93 3.91
C PRO A 45 -12.57 -13.95 2.88
N LYS A 46 -12.71 -15.21 3.28
CA LYS A 46 -13.15 -16.30 2.38
C LYS A 46 -14.55 -16.10 1.82
N TYR A 47 -15.43 -15.38 2.52
CA TYR A 47 -16.78 -15.07 2.06
C TYR A 47 -16.81 -14.19 0.80
N LEU A 48 -15.70 -13.58 0.41
CA LEU A 48 -15.59 -12.83 -0.85
C LEU A 48 -15.37 -13.71 -2.09
N LEU A 49 -15.63 -15.02 -2.00
CA LEU A 49 -15.50 -15.98 -3.10
C LEU A 49 -14.10 -16.04 -3.74
N SER A 50 -13.08 -15.72 -2.99
CA SER A 50 -11.69 -15.55 -3.45
C SER A 50 -10.75 -16.65 -2.99
N ARG A 51 -11.27 -17.68 -2.35
CA ARG A 51 -10.47 -18.71 -1.65
C ARG A 51 -9.49 -18.12 -0.62
N GLY A 52 -9.82 -16.96 -0.05
CA GLY A 52 -9.02 -16.26 0.93
C GLY A 52 -7.88 -15.41 0.36
N LYS A 53 -7.79 -15.23 -0.96
CA LYS A 53 -6.73 -14.43 -1.61
C LYS A 53 -7.31 -13.31 -2.44
N GLY A 54 -6.78 -12.10 -2.26
CA GLY A 54 -6.99 -10.94 -3.12
C GLY A 54 -5.76 -10.66 -3.96
N ARG A 55 -5.93 -9.92 -5.03
CA ARG A 55 -4.85 -9.43 -5.88
C ARG A 55 -5.13 -8.00 -6.29
N SER A 56 -4.11 -7.17 -6.25
CA SER A 56 -4.14 -5.83 -6.84
C SER A 56 -3.05 -5.66 -7.89
N TRP A 57 -3.30 -4.75 -8.81
CA TRP A 57 -2.33 -4.19 -9.74
C TRP A 57 -2.23 -2.71 -9.42
N GLU A 58 -1.02 -2.26 -9.17
CA GLU A 58 -0.76 -0.91 -8.71
C GLU A 58 0.22 -0.22 -9.65
N THR A 59 -0.05 1.04 -9.94
CA THR A 59 0.83 1.90 -10.74
C THR A 59 1.11 3.17 -9.95
N VAL A 60 2.39 3.51 -9.81
CA VAL A 60 2.81 4.80 -9.26
C VAL A 60 2.68 5.86 -10.35
N THR A 61 1.81 6.83 -10.13
CA THR A 61 1.46 7.86 -11.11
C THR A 61 2.23 9.15 -10.93
N GLU A 62 2.77 9.38 -9.74
CA GLU A 62 3.65 10.52 -9.43
C GLU A 62 4.59 10.08 -8.31
N ALA A 63 5.88 10.35 -8.48
CA ALA A 63 6.87 10.12 -7.44
C ALA A 63 7.87 11.27 -7.34
N LYS A 64 8.21 11.63 -6.09
CA LYS A 64 9.31 12.55 -5.75
C LYS A 64 10.16 11.89 -4.70
N LEU A 65 11.42 11.70 -5.00
CA LEU A 65 12.35 10.98 -4.12
C LEU A 65 12.30 11.53 -2.69
N ASN A 66 12.09 10.64 -1.73
CA ASN A 66 11.99 10.92 -0.28
C ASN A 66 10.87 11.91 0.12
N LYS A 67 9.91 12.20 -0.75
CA LYS A 67 8.84 13.17 -0.48
C LYS A 67 7.44 12.66 -0.75
N LEU A 68 7.21 12.09 -1.93
CA LEU A 68 5.86 11.78 -2.37
C LEU A 68 5.85 10.51 -3.21
N SER A 69 4.84 9.67 -3.02
CA SER A 69 4.47 8.60 -3.94
C SER A 69 2.96 8.53 -4.05
N ARG A 70 2.41 8.80 -5.22
CA ARG A 70 0.99 8.62 -5.55
C ARG A 70 0.80 7.37 -6.36
N TYR A 71 -0.28 6.66 -6.11
CA TYR A 71 -0.56 5.42 -6.84
C TYR A 71 -2.05 5.27 -7.12
N VAL A 72 -2.32 4.45 -8.13
CA VAL A 72 -3.64 3.92 -8.47
C VAL A 72 -3.55 2.42 -8.45
N ALA A 73 -4.52 1.77 -7.84
CA ALA A 73 -4.62 0.32 -7.79
C ALA A 73 -5.98 -0.17 -8.27
N ILE A 74 -5.99 -1.33 -8.92
CA ILE A 74 -7.20 -2.07 -9.27
C ILE A 74 -7.13 -3.44 -8.61
N GLY A 75 -8.13 -3.80 -7.84
CA GLY A 75 -8.12 -5.00 -7.01
C GLY A 75 -9.24 -5.99 -7.30
N LYS A 76 -8.97 -7.24 -7.00
CA LYS A 76 -9.91 -8.37 -6.92
C LYS A 76 -9.98 -8.85 -5.47
N PRO A 77 -11.05 -9.50 -5.02
CA PRO A 77 -12.14 -10.09 -5.81
C PRO A 77 -13.27 -9.12 -6.19
N LEU A 78 -13.38 -7.99 -5.54
CA LEU A 78 -14.54 -7.11 -5.71
C LEU A 78 -14.45 -6.18 -6.92
N TRP A 79 -13.39 -6.27 -7.73
CA TRP A 79 -13.13 -5.28 -8.76
C TRP A 79 -13.33 -3.87 -8.24
N SER A 80 -12.33 -3.40 -7.56
CA SER A 80 -12.29 -2.09 -6.91
C SER A 80 -11.14 -1.26 -7.43
N ARG A 81 -11.26 0.05 -7.30
CA ARG A 81 -10.20 1.01 -7.51
C ARG A 81 -9.83 1.64 -6.18
N ALA A 82 -8.54 1.70 -5.91
CA ALA A 82 -7.98 2.50 -4.84
C ALA A 82 -7.06 3.57 -5.44
N GLU A 83 -7.03 4.72 -4.82
CA GLU A 83 -6.09 5.79 -5.13
C GLU A 83 -5.54 6.31 -3.82
N GLY A 84 -4.24 6.49 -3.77
CA GLY A 84 -3.62 6.95 -2.54
C GLY A 84 -2.30 7.64 -2.76
N TYR A 85 -1.78 8.19 -1.68
CA TYR A 85 -0.44 8.76 -1.65
C TYR A 85 0.22 8.55 -0.29
N HIS A 86 1.53 8.49 -0.34
CA HIS A 86 2.42 8.59 0.80
C HIS A 86 3.18 9.90 0.67
N GLU A 87 3.19 10.71 1.70
CA GLU A 87 3.94 11.97 1.75
C GLU A 87 4.82 12.00 2.98
N LEU A 88 6.08 12.36 2.79
CA LEU A 88 7.08 12.50 3.84
C LEU A 88 7.39 13.97 4.04
N GLU A 89 7.26 14.44 5.27
CA GLU A 89 7.58 15.80 5.67
C GLU A 89 8.58 15.81 6.83
N GLU A 90 9.74 16.39 6.59
CA GLU A 90 10.74 16.59 7.65
C GLU A 90 10.32 17.73 8.56
N GLN A 91 10.37 17.48 9.85
CA GLN A 91 10.03 18.47 10.88
C GLN A 91 11.28 19.18 11.41
N PRO A 92 11.15 20.41 11.96
CA PRO A 92 12.29 21.16 12.50
C PRO A 92 13.02 20.47 13.65
N ASP A 93 12.39 19.52 14.33
CA ASP A 93 12.98 18.73 15.41
C ASP A 93 13.78 17.51 14.93
N GLY A 94 13.91 17.34 13.60
CA GLY A 94 14.61 16.20 12.98
C GLY A 94 13.76 14.93 12.87
N THR A 95 12.49 14.98 13.25
CA THR A 95 11.56 13.87 12.99
C THR A 95 10.98 13.96 11.58
N THR A 96 10.43 12.84 11.08
CA THR A 96 9.73 12.81 9.80
C THR A 96 8.29 12.36 10.02
N VAL A 97 7.36 13.12 9.47
CA VAL A 97 5.94 12.74 9.42
C VAL A 97 5.67 12.04 8.11
N LEU A 98 5.16 10.81 8.19
CA LEU A 98 4.60 10.08 7.05
C LEU A 98 3.09 10.25 7.07
N THR A 99 2.55 10.89 6.03
CA THR A 99 1.10 10.94 5.79
C THR A 99 0.74 9.91 4.74
N PHE A 100 -0.20 9.02 5.08
CA PHE A 100 -0.79 8.07 4.15
C PHE A 100 -2.28 8.38 3.99
N HIS A 101 -2.72 8.52 2.76
CA HIS A 101 -4.12 8.70 2.40
C HIS A 101 -4.52 7.72 1.31
N GLU A 102 -5.68 7.11 1.45
CA GLU A 102 -6.24 6.21 0.44
C GLU A 102 -7.75 6.38 0.34
N THR A 103 -8.24 6.38 -0.89
CA THR A 103 -9.67 6.25 -1.22
C THR A 103 -9.90 4.92 -1.92
N TYR A 104 -11.05 4.31 -1.66
CA TYR A 104 -11.40 3.00 -2.17
C TYR A 104 -12.84 2.99 -2.68
N HIS A 105 -13.03 2.47 -3.90
CA HIS A 105 -14.34 2.32 -4.52
C HIS A 105 -14.51 0.98 -5.22
N ALA A 106 -15.54 0.23 -4.85
CA ALA A 106 -15.98 -0.92 -5.61
C ALA A 106 -16.73 -0.47 -6.87
N TYR A 107 -16.45 -1.10 -8.02
CA TYR A 107 -17.13 -0.75 -9.28
C TYR A 107 -18.60 -1.16 -9.28
N ASN A 108 -18.92 -2.31 -8.68
CA ASN A 108 -20.30 -2.78 -8.59
C ASN A 108 -21.10 -1.96 -7.57
N PRO A 109 -22.20 -1.28 -7.96
CA PRO A 109 -22.97 -0.43 -7.05
C PRO A 109 -23.58 -1.16 -5.86
N VAL A 110 -24.02 -2.42 -6.05
CA VAL A 110 -24.58 -3.24 -4.98
C VAL A 110 -23.51 -3.61 -3.96
N LEU A 111 -22.34 -4.06 -4.43
CA LEU A 111 -21.21 -4.35 -3.56
C LEU A 111 -20.69 -3.09 -2.86
N ARG A 112 -20.72 -1.94 -3.53
CA ARG A 112 -20.38 -0.66 -2.94
C ARG A 112 -21.29 -0.36 -1.75
N PHE A 113 -22.59 -0.46 -1.93
CA PHE A 113 -23.55 -0.19 -0.87
C PHE A 113 -23.44 -1.16 0.31
N LEU A 114 -23.29 -2.47 0.04
CA LEU A 114 -23.31 -3.50 1.07
C LEU A 114 -21.97 -3.72 1.77
N LEU A 115 -20.86 -3.63 1.05
CA LEU A 115 -19.55 -4.12 1.53
C LEU A 115 -18.47 -3.04 1.61
N GLU A 116 -18.60 -1.92 0.91
CA GLU A 116 -17.52 -0.93 0.82
C GLU A 116 -17.08 -0.42 2.19
N ARG A 117 -18.03 -0.13 3.07
CA ARG A 117 -17.73 0.35 4.44
C ARG A 117 -16.95 -0.68 5.26
N ALA A 118 -17.35 -1.95 5.19
CA ALA A 118 -16.69 -3.02 5.94
C ALA A 118 -15.30 -3.31 5.39
N VAL A 119 -15.15 -3.35 4.07
CA VAL A 119 -13.86 -3.55 3.39
C VAL A 119 -12.92 -2.39 3.66
N HIS A 120 -13.40 -1.15 3.56
CA HIS A 120 -12.61 0.03 3.87
C HIS A 120 -12.13 0.05 5.32
N ALA A 121 -13.01 -0.29 6.27
CA ALA A 121 -12.64 -0.36 7.68
C ALA A 121 -11.57 -1.45 7.95
N LYS A 122 -11.65 -2.59 7.25
CA LYS A 122 -10.64 -3.65 7.34
C LYS A 122 -9.31 -3.20 6.75
N ILE A 123 -9.30 -2.69 5.52
CA ILE A 123 -8.08 -2.21 4.86
C ILE A 123 -7.38 -1.14 5.71
N SER A 124 -8.14 -0.20 6.24
CA SER A 124 -7.61 0.86 7.10
C SER A 124 -6.94 0.32 8.36
N ARG A 125 -7.52 -0.72 8.96
CA ARG A 125 -6.94 -1.40 10.14
C ARG A 125 -5.66 -2.16 9.77
N ASP A 126 -5.70 -2.93 8.70
CA ASP A 126 -4.57 -3.70 8.22
C ASP A 126 -3.38 -2.78 7.85
N ASN A 127 -3.65 -1.61 7.27
CA ASN A 127 -2.64 -0.61 6.97
C ASN A 127 -2.02 -0.01 8.25
N ILE A 128 -2.82 0.33 9.25
CA ILE A 128 -2.33 0.82 10.54
C ILE A 128 -1.40 -0.22 11.18
N GLU A 129 -1.84 -1.47 11.27
CA GLU A 129 -1.04 -2.57 11.82
C GLU A 129 0.27 -2.77 11.06
N THR A 130 0.22 -2.65 9.72
CA THR A 130 1.41 -2.76 8.87
C THR A 130 2.40 -1.63 9.18
N TYR A 131 1.93 -0.38 9.29
CA TYR A 131 2.79 0.75 9.62
C TYR A 131 3.33 0.69 11.04
N GLU A 132 2.52 0.30 12.02
CA GLU A 132 2.96 0.10 13.40
C GLU A 132 4.06 -0.97 13.48
N THR A 133 3.90 -2.06 12.74
CA THR A 133 4.90 -3.13 12.67
C THR A 133 6.17 -2.67 11.97
N ALA A 134 6.06 -1.94 10.86
CA ALA A 134 7.21 -1.46 10.09
C ALA A 134 8.02 -0.40 10.83
N LEU A 135 7.36 0.53 11.53
CA LEU A 135 8.00 1.58 12.32
C LEU A 135 8.52 1.05 13.67
N GLY A 136 7.93 -0.01 14.20
CA GLY A 136 8.29 -0.58 15.50
C GLY A 136 8.21 0.49 16.61
N HIS A 137 9.30 0.63 17.39
CA HIS A 137 9.40 1.65 18.44
C HIS A 137 9.84 3.02 17.92
N ALA A 138 10.17 3.14 16.64
CA ALA A 138 10.70 4.38 16.05
C ALA A 138 9.63 5.41 15.69
N GLY A 139 8.36 5.03 15.69
CA GLY A 139 7.27 5.91 15.29
C GLY A 139 5.96 5.68 16.03
N ARG A 140 5.04 6.62 15.83
CA ARG A 140 3.67 6.55 16.34
C ARG A 140 2.69 6.71 15.19
N VAL A 141 1.72 5.81 15.07
CA VAL A 141 0.65 5.89 14.07
C VAL A 141 -0.58 6.57 14.69
N LYS A 142 -1.13 7.55 13.96
CA LYS A 142 -2.37 8.24 14.32
C LYS A 142 -3.31 8.22 13.13
N ARG A 143 -4.54 7.74 13.33
CA ARG A 143 -5.59 7.85 12.32
C ARG A 143 -6.14 9.28 12.33
N LEU A 144 -6.18 9.90 11.16
CA LEU A 144 -6.90 11.16 10.93
C LEU A 144 -8.29 10.80 10.38
N THR A 145 -9.33 11.29 11.01
CA THR A 145 -10.73 11.10 10.59
C THR A 145 -11.18 12.25 9.73
#